data_f4b3e1a02b8c529d80468cfb2e61f3b5
#
_entry.id   f4b3e1a02b8c529d80468cfb2e61f3b5
#
_cell.length_a   1.000
_cell.length_b   1.000
_cell.length_c   1.000
_cell.angle_alpha   90.00
_cell.angle_beta   90.00
_cell.angle_gamma   90.00
#
_symmetry.space_group_name_H-M   'P 1'
#
loop_
_entity.id
_entity.type
_entity.pdbx_description
1 polymer ?
#
loop_
_entity_poly.entity_id
_entity_poly.type
_entity_poly.pdbx_seq_one_letter_code
_entity_poly.pdbx_strand_id
1 'polypeptide(L)'
;MDTKVVSTITSHGPGYLNKDKEKIVGFQTDKPFKRALQVYGGIRMAVKACEDNGYQVDPEVVEYFTTHRKTHNAGVFDAYTPEMRACRSAHIITGLPDAYGRGRIIGDYRRVALYGVDRLIEDKKAQKDSTRIIMYSDVIREREELSEQIRALEMLKKLAEIYGCDISKPATNVLEAAQAVYFAYLAAVKEQNGAAMSLGRTSTFLDIYAE
;
A
#
# COMPACT_ATOMS: atom_id res chain seq x y z
N MET A 1 24.40 -23.69 -20.52
CA MET A 1 23.23 -23.76 -19.61
C MET A 1 22.39 -22.53 -19.89
N ASP A 2 21.25 -22.72 -20.47
CA ASP A 2 20.35 -21.59 -20.72
C ASP A 2 19.89 -21.02 -19.37
N THR A 3 20.30 -19.80 -19.09
CA THR A 3 19.91 -19.07 -17.89
C THR A 3 18.39 -18.86 -17.97
N LYS A 4 17.63 -19.61 -17.18
CA LYS A 4 16.20 -19.33 -17.04
C LYS A 4 16.03 -17.92 -16.48
N VAL A 5 15.53 -17.03 -17.30
CA VAL A 5 15.18 -15.68 -16.87
C VAL A 5 13.95 -15.78 -15.96
N VAL A 6 14.04 -15.36 -14.70
CA VAL A 6 12.92 -15.37 -13.73
C VAL A 6 11.78 -14.50 -14.18
N SER A 7 12.09 -13.44 -14.89
CA SER A 7 11.07 -12.56 -15.40
C SER A 7 10.73 -12.98 -16.83
N THR A 8 9.65 -13.67 -16.98
CA THR A 8 9.03 -13.91 -18.29
C THR A 8 8.54 -12.63 -18.97
N ILE A 9 8.74 -11.48 -18.35
CA ILE A 9 8.16 -10.20 -18.76
C ILE A 9 9.24 -9.11 -18.91
N THR A 10 10.50 -9.50 -19.13
CA THR A 10 11.60 -8.56 -19.39
C THR A 10 11.48 -7.81 -20.72
N SER A 11 10.67 -8.31 -21.65
CA SER A 11 10.42 -7.68 -22.96
C SER A 11 9.39 -6.56 -22.95
N HIS A 12 8.75 -6.32 -21.81
CA HIS A 12 7.69 -5.33 -21.70
C HIS A 12 8.20 -4.08 -20.95
N GLY A 13 7.72 -2.92 -21.38
CA GLY A 13 8.09 -1.63 -20.79
C GLY A 13 7.59 -1.45 -19.34
N PRO A 14 8.00 -0.34 -18.72
CA PRO A 14 7.53 0.04 -17.38
C PRO A 14 5.99 0.05 -17.27
N GLY A 15 5.47 -0.40 -16.14
CA GLY A 15 4.03 -0.44 -15.89
C GLY A 15 3.28 -1.53 -16.66
N TYR A 16 4.00 -2.48 -17.27
CA TYR A 16 3.36 -3.57 -17.99
C TYR A 16 2.42 -4.39 -17.10
N LEU A 17 1.21 -4.50 -17.59
CA LEU A 17 0.17 -5.37 -17.06
C LEU A 17 -0.35 -6.24 -18.18
N ASN A 18 -0.35 -7.55 -17.99
CA ASN A 18 -0.97 -8.46 -18.96
C ASN A 18 -2.47 -8.46 -18.72
N LYS A 19 -3.19 -7.66 -19.50
CA LYS A 19 -4.65 -7.51 -19.37
C LYS A 19 -5.41 -8.82 -19.57
N ASP A 20 -4.83 -9.78 -20.28
CA ASP A 20 -5.46 -11.08 -20.52
C ASP A 20 -5.29 -12.05 -19.34
N LYS A 21 -4.24 -11.88 -18.55
CA LYS A 21 -3.88 -12.75 -17.42
C LYS A 21 -4.07 -12.10 -16.07
N GLU A 22 -3.84 -10.80 -15.97
CA GLU A 22 -3.94 -10.06 -14.71
C GLU A 22 -5.32 -9.41 -14.60
N LYS A 23 -6.12 -9.87 -13.64
CA LYS A 23 -7.49 -9.40 -13.45
C LYS A 23 -7.57 -8.14 -12.60
N ILE A 24 -6.60 -7.92 -11.73
CA ILE A 24 -6.53 -6.74 -10.87
C ILE A 24 -5.42 -5.83 -11.39
N VAL A 25 -5.83 -4.64 -11.81
CA VAL A 25 -4.91 -3.57 -12.23
C VAL A 25 -4.70 -2.65 -11.03
N GLY A 26 -3.45 -2.29 -10.74
CA GLY A 26 -3.16 -1.44 -9.61
C GLY A 26 -1.73 -0.91 -9.61
N PHE A 27 -1.33 -0.36 -8.48
CA PHE A 27 0.01 0.20 -8.29
C PHE A 27 1.05 -0.91 -8.20
N GLN A 28 1.52 -1.35 -9.36
CA GLN A 28 2.52 -2.38 -9.50
C GLN A 28 3.78 -1.81 -10.14
N THR A 29 4.90 -2.44 -9.87
CA THR A 29 6.15 -2.13 -10.57
C THR A 29 6.18 -2.83 -11.92
N ASP A 30 7.01 -2.32 -12.81
CA ASP A 30 7.21 -2.83 -14.17
C ASP A 30 7.73 -4.27 -14.23
N LYS A 31 8.39 -4.75 -13.18
CA LYS A 31 9.00 -6.09 -13.16
C LYS A 31 8.36 -6.98 -12.09
N PRO A 32 8.01 -8.24 -12.42
CA PRO A 32 7.43 -9.16 -11.46
C PRO A 32 8.26 -9.37 -10.20
N PHE A 33 9.58 -9.36 -10.32
CA PHE A 33 10.49 -9.49 -9.19
C PHE A 33 10.33 -8.31 -8.21
N LYS A 34 10.25 -7.08 -8.73
CA LYS A 34 9.97 -5.89 -7.90
C LYS A 34 8.62 -5.98 -7.18
N ARG A 35 7.62 -6.56 -7.83
CA ARG A 35 6.28 -6.73 -7.24
C ARG A 35 6.29 -7.76 -6.11
N ALA A 36 7.07 -8.81 -6.25
CA ALA A 36 7.16 -9.89 -5.28
C ALA A 36 8.04 -9.55 -4.07
N LEU A 37 8.98 -8.62 -4.23
CA LEU A 37 9.90 -8.25 -3.16
C LEU A 37 9.20 -7.51 -2.03
N GLN A 38 9.35 -8.06 -0.84
CA GLN A 38 8.95 -7.38 0.37
C GLN A 38 10.02 -6.37 0.79
N VAL A 39 9.58 -5.28 1.40
CA VAL A 39 10.44 -4.18 1.84
C VAL A 39 11.35 -4.57 3.00
N TYR A 40 11.07 -5.67 3.68
CA TYR A 40 11.90 -6.15 4.78
C TYR A 40 13.11 -6.89 4.29
N GLY A 41 14.26 -6.61 4.82
CA GLY A 41 15.55 -7.33 4.85
C GLY A 41 15.75 -8.55 3.94
N GLY A 42 14.70 -8.91 3.27
CA GLY A 42 14.63 -10.06 2.40
C GLY A 42 15.30 -9.88 1.04
N ILE A 43 15.72 -8.65 0.66
CA ILE A 43 16.33 -8.48 -0.67
C ILE A 43 17.57 -9.37 -0.83
N ARG A 44 18.44 -9.46 0.16
CA ARG A 44 19.64 -10.30 0.09
C ARG A 44 19.28 -11.78 0.05
N MET A 45 18.29 -12.19 0.83
CA MET A 45 17.79 -13.57 0.83
C MET A 45 17.09 -13.91 -0.49
N ALA A 46 16.29 -13.00 -1.02
CA ALA A 46 15.60 -13.17 -2.29
C ALA A 46 16.60 -13.22 -3.46
N VAL A 47 17.59 -12.36 -3.48
CA VAL A 47 18.67 -12.37 -4.48
C VAL A 47 19.41 -13.70 -4.41
N LYS A 48 19.86 -14.11 -3.21
CA LYS A 48 20.54 -15.40 -3.03
C LYS A 48 19.69 -16.59 -3.46
N ALA A 49 18.40 -16.61 -3.10
CA ALA A 49 17.50 -17.68 -3.51
C ALA A 49 17.32 -17.73 -5.04
N CYS A 50 17.29 -16.58 -5.70
CA CYS A 50 17.26 -16.53 -7.17
C CYS A 50 18.54 -17.10 -7.78
N GLU A 51 19.70 -16.65 -7.29
CA GLU A 51 21.00 -17.10 -7.77
C GLU A 51 21.22 -18.58 -7.53
N ASP A 52 20.86 -19.10 -6.34
CA ASP A 52 20.94 -20.53 -6.00
C ASP A 52 20.07 -21.42 -6.93
N ASN A 53 19.03 -20.83 -7.52
CA ASN A 53 18.16 -21.51 -8.50
C ASN A 53 18.50 -21.18 -9.97
N GLY A 54 19.66 -20.57 -10.22
CA GLY A 54 20.13 -20.28 -11.57
C GLY A 54 19.43 -19.10 -12.24
N TYR A 55 18.85 -18.20 -11.45
CA TYR A 55 18.22 -17.00 -11.94
C TYR A 55 19.12 -15.79 -11.78
N GLN A 56 19.19 -14.97 -12.80
CA GLN A 56 19.90 -13.71 -12.75
C GLN A 56 18.97 -12.61 -12.26
N VAL A 57 19.36 -11.94 -11.18
CA VAL A 57 18.60 -10.80 -10.66
C VAL A 57 19.07 -9.53 -11.35
N ASP A 58 18.12 -8.68 -11.72
CA ASP A 58 18.42 -7.39 -12.32
C ASP A 58 19.12 -6.47 -11.31
N PRO A 59 20.38 -6.01 -11.61
CA PRO A 59 21.13 -5.15 -10.70
C PRO A 59 20.40 -3.87 -10.31
N GLU A 60 19.63 -3.29 -11.24
CA GLU A 60 18.84 -2.08 -10.98
C GLU A 60 17.79 -2.30 -9.89
N VAL A 61 17.19 -3.49 -9.87
CA VAL A 61 16.24 -3.87 -8.80
C VAL A 61 16.95 -3.98 -7.47
N VAL A 62 18.13 -4.60 -7.44
CA VAL A 62 18.93 -4.74 -6.22
C VAL A 62 19.32 -3.37 -5.68
N GLU A 63 19.82 -2.49 -6.53
CA GLU A 63 20.18 -1.12 -6.19
C GLU A 63 19.00 -0.35 -5.62
N TYR A 64 17.85 -0.41 -6.28
CA TYR A 64 16.64 0.27 -5.83
C TYR A 64 16.22 -0.14 -4.41
N PHE A 65 16.20 -1.44 -4.12
CA PHE A 65 15.80 -1.95 -2.80
C PHE A 65 16.87 -1.82 -1.72
N THR A 66 18.14 -1.71 -2.09
CA THR A 66 19.22 -1.52 -1.11
C THR A 66 19.50 -0.05 -0.81
N THR A 67 19.28 0.84 -1.79
CA THR A 67 19.65 2.25 -1.69
C THR A 67 18.45 3.14 -1.39
N HIS A 68 17.36 2.95 -2.13
CA HIS A 68 16.24 3.92 -2.11
C HIS A 68 15.04 3.46 -1.29
N ARG A 69 14.87 2.16 -1.10
CA ARG A 69 13.70 1.62 -0.42
C ARG A 69 14.08 0.95 0.89
N LYS A 70 14.09 1.74 1.95
CA LYS A 70 14.29 1.26 3.31
C LYS A 70 12.97 1.05 4.01
N THR A 71 12.94 0.08 4.92
CA THR A 71 11.85 0.00 5.89
C THR A 71 11.99 1.13 6.89
N HIS A 72 10.89 1.48 7.55
CA HIS A 72 10.95 2.43 8.65
C HIS A 72 11.97 2.00 9.72
N ASN A 73 11.97 0.74 10.11
CA ASN A 73 12.93 0.20 11.07
C ASN A 73 14.39 0.34 10.59
N ALA A 74 14.65 0.07 9.32
CA ALA A 74 15.98 0.27 8.75
C ALA A 74 16.41 1.73 8.81
N GLY A 75 15.51 2.67 8.49
CA GLY A 75 15.78 4.10 8.61
C GLY A 75 16.07 4.54 10.05
N VAL A 76 15.32 4.00 11.03
CA VAL A 76 15.57 4.28 12.45
C VAL A 76 16.93 3.73 12.89
N PHE A 77 17.29 2.50 12.49
CA PHE A 77 18.61 1.95 12.80
C PHE A 77 19.76 2.70 12.13
N ASP A 78 19.54 3.28 10.96
CA ASP A 78 20.53 4.13 10.31
C ASP A 78 20.80 5.42 11.11
N ALA A 79 19.80 5.92 11.82
CA ALA A 79 19.95 7.09 12.69
C ALA A 79 20.64 6.78 14.04
N TYR A 80 20.87 5.52 14.37
CA TYR A 80 21.58 5.14 15.61
C TYR A 80 23.04 5.59 15.60
N THR A 81 23.45 6.26 16.68
CA THR A 81 24.86 6.54 16.91
C THR A 81 25.64 5.24 17.19
N PRO A 82 26.99 5.24 17.08
CA PRO A 82 27.81 4.10 17.46
C PRO A 82 27.55 3.63 18.90
N GLU A 83 27.37 4.57 19.83
CA GLU A 83 27.08 4.30 21.25
C GLU A 83 25.71 3.60 21.41
N MET A 84 24.68 4.07 20.72
CA MET A 84 23.36 3.42 20.72
C MET A 84 23.45 2.01 20.15
N ARG A 85 24.24 1.80 19.10
CA ARG A 85 24.47 0.46 18.53
C ARG A 85 25.20 -0.46 19.51
N ALA A 86 26.21 0.07 20.22
CA ALA A 86 26.93 -0.66 21.26
C ALA A 86 25.99 -1.05 22.44
N CYS A 87 25.19 -0.12 22.91
CA CYS A 87 24.18 -0.39 23.94
C CYS A 87 23.17 -1.47 23.52
N ARG A 88 22.78 -1.44 22.25
CA ARG A 88 21.87 -2.47 21.72
C ARG A 88 22.56 -3.83 21.63
N SER A 89 23.82 -3.87 21.17
CA SER A 89 24.59 -5.12 21.13
C SER A 89 24.84 -5.71 22.51
N ALA A 90 24.98 -4.85 23.52
CA ALA A 90 25.10 -5.25 24.92
C ALA A 90 23.74 -5.58 25.60
N HIS A 91 22.65 -5.56 24.85
CA HIS A 91 21.29 -5.78 25.36
C HIS A 91 20.82 -4.78 26.43
N ILE A 92 21.46 -3.62 26.55
CA ILE A 92 21.03 -2.52 27.41
C ILE A 92 19.78 -1.87 26.85
N ILE A 93 19.77 -1.64 25.52
CA ILE A 93 18.60 -1.20 24.78
C ILE A 93 18.02 -2.44 24.07
N THR A 94 16.74 -2.72 24.29
CA THR A 94 16.02 -3.84 23.67
C THR A 94 14.82 -3.32 22.87
N GLY A 95 14.29 -4.16 21.99
CA GLY A 95 13.17 -3.81 21.13
C GLY A 95 13.54 -2.94 19.93
N LEU A 96 12.53 -2.51 19.20
CA LEU A 96 12.65 -1.58 18.09
C LEU A 96 12.28 -0.19 18.59
N PRO A 97 13.05 0.86 18.26
CA PRO A 97 12.85 2.22 18.79
C PRO A 97 11.46 2.79 18.49
N ASP A 98 10.85 2.34 17.41
CA ASP A 98 9.56 2.78 16.93
C ASP A 98 8.43 1.79 17.18
N ALA A 99 8.72 0.67 17.86
CA ALA A 99 7.72 -0.38 18.12
C ALA A 99 6.67 0.04 19.15
N TYR A 100 7.00 1.00 19.99
CA TYR A 100 6.11 1.48 21.04
C TYR A 100 5.12 2.50 20.48
N GLY A 101 3.83 2.22 20.64
CA GLY A 101 2.75 3.09 20.18
C GLY A 101 2.21 2.78 18.79
N ARG A 102 2.73 1.76 18.10
CA ARG A 102 2.18 1.29 16.84
C ARG A 102 1.22 0.15 17.04
N GLY A 103 -0.03 0.42 16.72
CA GLY A 103 -1.07 -0.60 16.72
C GLY A 103 -1.15 -1.34 15.38
N ARG A 104 -2.00 -2.35 15.36
CA ARG A 104 -2.48 -2.97 14.13
C ARG A 104 -3.76 -2.26 13.70
N ILE A 105 -3.85 -1.94 12.42
CA ILE A 105 -5.00 -1.26 11.85
C ILE A 105 -5.72 -2.23 10.93
N ILE A 106 -7.03 -2.32 11.10
CA ILE A 106 -7.93 -3.00 10.17
C ILE A 106 -8.89 -1.92 9.69
N GLY A 107 -8.66 -1.44 8.46
CA GLY A 107 -9.55 -0.46 7.84
C GLY A 107 -10.77 -1.14 7.22
N ASP A 108 -11.86 -0.41 7.12
CA ASP A 108 -13.04 -0.86 6.38
C ASP A 108 -12.93 -0.45 4.91
N TYR A 109 -12.07 -1.11 4.18
CA TYR A 109 -11.81 -0.86 2.76
C TYR A 109 -12.99 -1.25 1.86
N ARG A 110 -13.93 -2.04 2.39
CA ARG A 110 -15.15 -2.48 1.68
C ARG A 110 -16.05 -1.33 1.30
N ARG A 111 -16.03 -0.25 2.07
CA ARG A 111 -16.90 0.91 1.83
C ARG A 111 -16.73 1.48 0.43
N VAL A 112 -15.54 1.45 -0.13
CA VAL A 112 -15.29 1.91 -1.49
C VAL A 112 -16.00 1.01 -2.51
N ALA A 113 -15.96 -0.30 -2.32
CA ALA A 113 -16.67 -1.22 -3.18
C ALA A 113 -18.20 -1.15 -3.00
N LEU A 114 -18.68 -1.02 -1.76
CA LEU A 114 -20.10 -1.02 -1.44
C LEU A 114 -20.82 0.25 -1.88
N TYR A 115 -20.19 1.40 -1.76
CA TYR A 115 -20.85 2.70 -1.95
C TYR A 115 -20.33 3.48 -3.14
N GLY A 116 -19.10 3.17 -3.60
CA GLY A 116 -18.39 4.00 -4.56
C GLY A 116 -17.84 5.29 -3.94
N VAL A 117 -16.80 5.82 -4.55
CA VAL A 117 -16.10 7.01 -4.04
C VAL A 117 -17.00 8.26 -4.09
N ASP A 118 -17.82 8.41 -5.13
CA ASP A 118 -18.68 9.60 -5.29
C ASP A 118 -19.66 9.72 -4.13
N ARG A 119 -20.29 8.62 -3.74
CA ARG A 119 -21.20 8.61 -2.58
C ARG A 119 -20.46 8.92 -1.28
N LEU A 120 -19.26 8.41 -1.09
CA LEU A 120 -18.46 8.71 0.10
C LEU A 120 -18.08 10.19 0.17
N ILE A 121 -17.80 10.82 -0.97
CA ILE A 121 -17.54 12.27 -1.07
C ILE A 121 -18.79 13.06 -0.70
N GLU A 122 -19.95 12.69 -1.23
CA GLU A 122 -21.23 13.33 -0.92
C GLU A 122 -21.55 13.26 0.56
N ASP A 123 -21.39 12.08 1.18
CA ASP A 123 -21.62 11.87 2.61
C ASP A 123 -20.69 12.77 3.46
N LYS A 124 -19.41 12.92 3.05
CA LYS A 124 -18.47 13.80 3.74
C LYS A 124 -18.78 15.28 3.55
N LYS A 125 -19.23 15.67 2.38
CA LYS A 125 -19.70 17.05 2.13
C LYS A 125 -20.93 17.36 2.99
N ALA A 126 -21.91 16.47 3.03
CA ALA A 126 -23.09 16.63 3.87
C ALA A 126 -22.73 16.71 5.37
N GLN A 127 -21.79 15.87 5.83
CA GLN A 127 -21.27 15.92 7.19
C GLN A 127 -20.64 17.29 7.49
N LYS A 128 -19.80 17.80 6.57
CA LYS A 128 -19.15 19.09 6.70
C LYS A 128 -20.16 20.25 6.75
N ASP A 129 -21.21 20.18 5.93
CA ASP A 129 -22.24 21.21 5.89
C ASP A 129 -23.13 21.20 7.15
N SER A 130 -23.24 20.06 7.81
CA SER A 130 -23.97 19.90 9.08
C SER A 130 -23.18 20.34 10.33
N THR A 131 -21.90 20.68 10.19
CA THR A 131 -21.11 21.18 11.33
C THR A 131 -21.65 22.51 11.86
N ARG A 132 -21.40 22.79 13.14
CA ARG A 132 -21.86 24.02 13.81
C ARG A 132 -21.40 25.28 13.06
N ILE A 133 -22.24 26.30 13.10
CA ILE A 133 -21.94 27.59 12.45
C ILE A 133 -20.87 28.37 13.23
N ILE A 134 -20.83 28.20 14.57
CA ILE A 134 -19.88 28.91 15.42
C ILE A 134 -18.51 28.24 15.31
N MET A 135 -17.49 28.99 14.88
CA MET A 135 -16.15 28.51 14.59
C MET A 135 -15.26 28.48 15.85
N TYR A 136 -15.54 27.53 16.73
CA TYR A 136 -14.57 27.17 17.78
C TYR A 136 -13.44 26.32 17.20
N SER A 137 -12.35 26.17 17.91
CA SER A 137 -11.15 25.44 17.47
C SER A 137 -11.42 23.97 17.13
N ASP A 138 -12.34 23.34 17.85
CA ASP A 138 -12.81 21.97 17.59
C ASP A 138 -13.59 21.86 16.27
N VAL A 139 -14.47 22.82 16.01
CA VAL A 139 -15.26 22.89 14.77
C VAL A 139 -14.36 23.18 13.57
N ILE A 140 -13.40 24.08 13.72
CA ILE A 140 -12.42 24.38 12.66
C ILE A 140 -11.66 23.09 12.30
N ARG A 141 -11.11 22.40 13.31
CA ARG A 141 -10.39 21.14 13.10
C ARG A 141 -11.26 20.06 12.44
N GLU A 142 -12.50 19.88 12.90
CA GLU A 142 -13.43 18.93 12.28
C GLU A 142 -13.66 19.24 10.80
N ARG A 143 -13.84 20.51 10.46
CA ARG A 143 -14.05 20.95 9.07
C ARG A 143 -12.81 20.79 8.21
N GLU A 144 -11.63 21.01 8.76
CA GLU A 144 -10.35 20.77 8.09
C GLU A 144 -10.16 19.28 7.83
N GLU A 145 -10.38 18.43 8.83
CA GLU A 145 -10.31 16.96 8.68
C GLU A 145 -11.27 16.45 7.61
N LEU A 146 -12.52 16.92 7.59
CA LEU A 146 -13.50 16.56 6.57
C LEU A 146 -13.09 17.05 5.19
N SER A 147 -12.48 18.22 5.09
CA SER A 147 -11.97 18.73 3.82
C SER A 147 -10.84 17.87 3.26
N GLU A 148 -9.91 17.45 4.12
CA GLU A 148 -8.81 16.56 3.70
C GLU A 148 -9.30 15.14 3.39
N GLN A 149 -10.31 14.64 4.09
CA GLN A 149 -10.94 13.36 3.75
C GLN A 149 -11.62 13.41 2.37
N ILE A 150 -12.30 14.50 2.04
CA ILE A 150 -12.90 14.70 0.71
C ILE A 150 -11.80 14.72 -0.35
N ARG A 151 -10.75 15.50 -0.13
CA ARG A 151 -9.60 15.58 -1.03
C ARG A 151 -8.91 14.22 -1.23
N ALA A 152 -8.73 13.45 -0.15
CA ALA A 152 -8.15 12.12 -0.22
C ALA A 152 -9.01 11.15 -1.07
N LEU A 153 -10.33 11.22 -0.95
CA LEU A 153 -11.25 10.43 -1.78
C LEU A 153 -11.20 10.85 -3.25
N GLU A 154 -11.12 12.14 -3.54
CA GLU A 154 -10.95 12.65 -4.91
C GLU A 154 -9.61 12.17 -5.53
N MET A 155 -8.54 12.17 -4.73
CA MET A 155 -7.25 11.63 -5.17
C MET A 155 -7.28 10.12 -5.37
N LEU A 156 -7.99 9.39 -4.51
CA LEU A 156 -8.18 7.94 -4.66
C LEU A 156 -8.91 7.59 -5.96
N LYS A 157 -9.96 8.34 -6.27
CA LYS A 157 -10.68 8.21 -7.55
C LYS A 157 -9.75 8.44 -8.74
N LYS A 158 -9.00 9.54 -8.72
CA LYS A 158 -8.04 9.86 -9.76
C LYS A 158 -6.93 8.81 -9.90
N LEU A 159 -6.48 8.23 -8.79
CA LEU A 159 -5.51 7.14 -8.81
C LEU A 159 -6.06 5.93 -9.57
N ALA A 160 -7.28 5.49 -9.27
CA ALA A 160 -7.90 4.37 -9.97
C ALA A 160 -8.09 4.66 -11.47
N GLU A 161 -8.52 5.87 -11.82
CA GLU A 161 -8.68 6.30 -13.22
C GLU A 161 -7.38 6.21 -14.03
N ILE A 162 -6.23 6.57 -13.43
CA ILE A 162 -4.90 6.44 -14.07
C ILE A 162 -4.61 4.99 -14.47
N TYR A 163 -5.11 4.03 -13.69
CA TYR A 163 -4.97 2.60 -13.95
C TYR A 163 -6.12 1.99 -14.75
N GLY A 164 -7.02 2.84 -15.28
CA GLY A 164 -8.15 2.42 -16.10
C GLY A 164 -9.26 1.73 -15.32
N CYS A 165 -9.35 1.99 -14.00
CA CYS A 165 -10.39 1.44 -13.13
C CYS A 165 -11.37 2.54 -12.71
N ASP A 166 -12.66 2.23 -12.74
CA ASP A 166 -13.70 3.10 -12.21
C ASP A 166 -14.18 2.59 -10.84
N ILE A 167 -13.90 3.36 -9.80
CA ILE A 167 -14.35 3.10 -8.43
C ILE A 167 -15.33 4.19 -7.94
N SER A 168 -15.82 5.00 -8.86
CA SER A 168 -16.74 6.11 -8.55
C SER A 168 -18.09 5.62 -8.04
N LYS A 169 -18.54 4.48 -8.55
CA LYS A 169 -19.83 3.84 -8.26
C LYS A 169 -19.67 2.57 -7.44
N PRO A 170 -20.76 2.06 -6.82
CA PRO A 170 -20.74 0.73 -6.21
C PRO A 170 -20.29 -0.34 -7.19
N ALA A 171 -19.47 -1.27 -6.73
CA ALA A 171 -19.05 -2.42 -7.53
C ALA A 171 -20.24 -3.33 -7.84
N THR A 172 -20.27 -3.87 -9.05
CA THR A 172 -21.34 -4.76 -9.54
C THR A 172 -20.89 -6.22 -9.66
N ASN A 173 -19.61 -6.48 -9.57
CA ASN A 173 -19.01 -7.81 -9.72
C ASN A 173 -17.74 -7.95 -8.88
N VAL A 174 -17.26 -9.19 -8.75
CA VAL A 174 -16.07 -9.53 -7.94
C VAL A 174 -14.83 -8.74 -8.38
N LEU A 175 -14.63 -8.55 -9.69
CA LEU A 175 -13.45 -7.87 -10.21
C LEU A 175 -13.45 -6.39 -9.78
N GLU A 176 -14.55 -5.71 -9.98
CA GLU A 176 -14.70 -4.31 -9.57
C GLU A 176 -14.57 -4.15 -8.04
N ALA A 177 -15.18 -5.07 -7.28
CA ALA A 177 -15.08 -5.06 -5.82
C ALA A 177 -13.63 -5.28 -5.36
N ALA A 178 -12.93 -6.23 -5.96
CA ALA A 178 -11.52 -6.49 -5.65
C ALA A 178 -10.63 -5.30 -5.99
N GLN A 179 -10.85 -4.65 -7.13
CA GLN A 179 -10.13 -3.45 -7.53
C GLN A 179 -10.38 -2.29 -6.55
N ALA A 180 -11.64 -2.05 -6.19
CA ALA A 180 -12.00 -0.99 -5.24
C ALA A 180 -11.34 -1.19 -3.88
N VAL A 181 -11.40 -2.41 -3.32
CA VAL A 181 -10.71 -2.77 -2.07
C VAL A 181 -9.21 -2.63 -2.20
N TYR A 182 -8.63 -3.05 -3.33
CA TYR A 182 -7.19 -2.94 -3.56
C TYR A 182 -6.71 -1.49 -3.55
N PHE A 183 -7.38 -0.59 -4.27
CA PHE A 183 -7.00 0.82 -4.29
C PHE A 183 -7.16 1.49 -2.95
N ALA A 184 -8.25 1.22 -2.23
CA ALA A 184 -8.48 1.73 -0.88
C ALA A 184 -7.38 1.28 0.10
N TYR A 185 -7.03 -0.01 0.06
CA TYR A 185 -5.96 -0.56 0.88
C TYR A 185 -4.58 0.01 0.51
N LEU A 186 -4.29 0.13 -0.78
CA LEU A 186 -3.03 0.67 -1.28
C LEU A 186 -2.83 2.12 -0.82
N ALA A 187 -3.86 2.96 -0.94
CA ALA A 187 -3.82 4.33 -0.46
C ALA A 187 -3.53 4.39 1.04
N ALA A 188 -4.25 3.61 1.83
CA ALA A 188 -4.04 3.55 3.28
C ALA A 188 -2.62 3.07 3.65
N VAL A 189 -2.07 2.07 2.95
CA VAL A 189 -0.70 1.58 3.17
C VAL A 189 0.35 2.64 2.82
N LYS A 190 0.09 3.46 1.81
CA LYS A 190 1.03 4.50 1.38
C LYS A 190 1.06 5.69 2.34
N GLU A 191 -0.07 6.05 2.88
CA GLU A 191 -0.20 7.22 3.78
C GLU A 191 0.30 6.93 5.20
N GLN A 192 0.20 5.69 5.66
CA GLN A 192 0.63 5.36 6.99
C GLN A 192 2.12 4.99 7.05
N ASN A 193 2.76 5.32 8.16
CA ASN A 193 4.17 5.08 8.36
C ASN A 193 4.39 3.96 9.39
N GLY A 194 4.48 2.72 8.88
CA GLY A 194 4.98 1.58 9.65
C GLY A 194 4.00 0.88 10.60
N ALA A 195 2.70 1.16 10.55
CA ALA A 195 1.71 0.33 11.24
C ALA A 195 1.52 -1.01 10.52
N ALA A 196 1.22 -2.05 11.26
CA ALA A 196 0.78 -3.30 10.66
C ALA A 196 -0.67 -3.14 10.21
N MET A 197 -0.94 -3.39 8.93
CA MET A 197 -2.27 -3.28 8.35
C MET A 197 -2.78 -4.64 7.90
N SER A 198 -4.07 -4.88 8.08
CA SER A 198 -4.74 -6.09 7.65
C SER A 198 -5.90 -5.76 6.71
N LEU A 199 -6.07 -6.59 5.68
CA LEU A 199 -7.25 -6.53 4.80
C LEU A 199 -8.54 -7.00 5.48
N GLY A 200 -8.45 -7.67 6.62
CA GLY A 200 -9.60 -8.31 7.24
C GLY A 200 -10.05 -9.58 6.48
N ARG A 201 -11.32 -9.91 6.57
CA ARG A 201 -11.91 -11.10 5.93
C ARG A 201 -12.38 -10.78 4.50
N THR A 202 -11.44 -10.60 3.59
CA THR A 202 -11.75 -10.24 2.19
C THR A 202 -12.53 -11.32 1.47
N SER A 203 -12.26 -12.60 1.73
CA SER A 203 -13.00 -13.72 1.12
C SER A 203 -14.49 -13.65 1.45
N THR A 204 -14.85 -13.43 2.71
CA THR A 204 -16.24 -13.31 3.13
C THR A 204 -16.93 -12.07 2.53
N PHE A 205 -16.16 -11.00 2.32
CA PHE A 205 -16.71 -9.80 1.71
C PHE A 205 -16.93 -9.97 0.20
N LEU A 206 -15.96 -10.56 -0.50
CA LEU A 206 -16.04 -10.74 -1.96
C LEU A 206 -17.08 -11.78 -2.36
N ASP A 207 -17.46 -12.65 -1.44
CA ASP A 207 -18.49 -13.67 -1.64
C ASP A 207 -19.84 -13.09 -2.10
N ILE A 208 -20.20 -11.91 -1.58
CA ILE A 208 -21.43 -11.20 -1.98
C ILE A 208 -21.49 -10.79 -3.45
N TYR A 209 -20.35 -10.84 -4.15
CA TYR A 209 -20.23 -10.50 -5.58
C TYR A 209 -19.92 -11.73 -6.44
N ALA A 210 -19.85 -12.92 -5.84
CA ALA A 210 -19.45 -14.16 -6.52
C ALA A 210 -20.59 -14.89 -7.24
N GLU A 211 -21.83 -14.38 -7.16
CA GLU A 211 -23.02 -14.95 -7.80
C GLU A 211 -23.17 -14.57 -9.27
#